data_149312efd85212644d099b38e70f6cc7
#
_entry.id   149312efd85212644d099b38e70f6cc7
#
_cell.length_a   1.000
_cell.length_b   1.000
_cell.length_c   1.000
_cell.angle_alpha   90.00
_cell.angle_beta   90.00
_cell.angle_gamma   90.00
#
_symmetry.space_group_name_H-M   'P 1'
#
loop_
_entity.id
_entity.type
_entity.pdbx_description
1 polymer ?
#
loop_
_entity_poly.entity_id
_entity_poly.type
_entity_poly.pdbx_seq_one_letter_code
_entity_poly.pdbx_strand_id
1 'polypeptide(L)'
;MTFGEKLRRARREKGLTQAELANQAGLGLRTIIAYEKGETYPQKRSTYQTLADILGVQADDLHNEETTASAPPLSRTQWENSKRRYEELLPDGPAWPGAPTYEAYCEKMAQSSNANTARNYYKSTGSELPQITIRPALAKDFPTLLQICKDRCQFDATRAGVDKSKLPTFESRLETMTQSLVNWISAGQCFLMEANGRPGAWFVLQLPAPDDYPSANKRKGGAKATASTPLPRATMLGPYTSPRFAGASKYMLAFCKACCPRLAIEVLLDDPLSKHRLVYWLGQGFVPNALTPSGKAVRLVSQ
;
A
#
# COMPACT_ATOMS: atom_id res chain seq x y z
N MET A 1 -14.17 -6.71 -14.89
CA MET A 1 -14.58 -6.26 -16.26
C MET A 1 -14.13 -4.83 -16.44
N THR A 2 -13.46 -4.52 -17.56
CA THR A 2 -13.05 -3.16 -17.92
C THR A 2 -14.27 -2.31 -18.30
N PHE A 3 -14.13 -0.97 -18.29
CA PHE A 3 -15.17 -0.07 -18.77
C PHE A 3 -15.67 -0.48 -20.17
N GLY A 4 -14.75 -0.77 -21.09
CA GLY A 4 -15.10 -1.15 -22.46
C GLY A 4 -15.89 -2.47 -22.55
N GLU A 5 -15.55 -3.45 -21.73
CA GLU A 5 -16.30 -4.71 -21.65
C GLU A 5 -17.71 -4.50 -21.08
N LYS A 6 -17.86 -3.67 -20.06
CA LYS A 6 -19.15 -3.32 -19.46
C LYS A 6 -20.02 -2.55 -20.45
N LEU A 7 -19.42 -1.56 -21.10
CA LEU A 7 -20.11 -0.78 -22.13
C LEU A 7 -20.63 -1.69 -23.25
N ARG A 8 -19.78 -2.58 -23.76
CA ARG A 8 -20.13 -3.57 -24.80
C ARG A 8 -21.23 -4.51 -24.32
N ARG A 9 -21.15 -4.99 -23.09
CA ARG A 9 -22.14 -5.90 -22.49
C ARG A 9 -23.48 -5.18 -22.36
N ALA A 10 -23.53 -4.04 -21.69
CA ALA A 10 -24.76 -3.26 -21.49
C ALA A 10 -25.41 -2.87 -22.82
N ARG A 11 -24.60 -2.48 -23.82
CA ARG A 11 -25.10 -2.18 -25.15
C ARG A 11 -25.78 -3.41 -25.82
N ARG A 12 -25.14 -4.57 -25.73
CA ARG A 12 -25.71 -5.83 -26.30
C ARG A 12 -26.97 -6.26 -25.55
N GLU A 13 -26.99 -6.15 -24.25
CA GLU A 13 -28.18 -6.43 -23.42
C GLU A 13 -29.35 -5.49 -23.78
N LYS A 14 -29.04 -4.25 -24.17
CA LYS A 14 -30.03 -3.27 -24.66
C LYS A 14 -30.41 -3.48 -26.17
N GLY A 15 -29.72 -4.41 -26.84
CA GLY A 15 -29.97 -4.69 -28.28
C GLY A 15 -29.49 -3.62 -29.25
N LEU A 16 -28.60 -2.71 -28.82
CA LEU A 16 -28.09 -1.62 -29.63
C LEU A 16 -26.84 -2.02 -30.42
N THR A 17 -26.72 -1.50 -31.66
CA THR A 17 -25.46 -1.49 -32.38
C THR A 17 -24.53 -0.40 -31.89
N GLN A 18 -23.24 -0.48 -32.19
CA GLN A 18 -22.28 0.59 -31.85
C GLN A 18 -22.66 1.93 -32.48
N ALA A 19 -23.20 1.92 -33.69
CA ALA A 19 -23.65 3.10 -34.42
C ALA A 19 -24.88 3.76 -33.76
N GLU A 20 -25.84 2.95 -33.32
CA GLU A 20 -27.03 3.45 -32.60
C GLU A 20 -26.67 4.05 -31.26
N LEU A 21 -25.78 3.38 -30.50
CA LEU A 21 -25.29 3.94 -29.22
C LEU A 21 -24.55 5.26 -29.47
N ALA A 22 -23.71 5.32 -30.49
CA ALA A 22 -22.98 6.54 -30.86
C ALA A 22 -23.95 7.70 -31.18
N ASN A 23 -24.95 7.44 -32.01
CA ASN A 23 -25.97 8.44 -32.37
C ASN A 23 -26.75 8.92 -31.14
N GLN A 24 -27.23 8.00 -30.31
CA GLN A 24 -28.01 8.35 -29.11
C GLN A 24 -27.18 9.12 -28.08
N ALA A 25 -25.89 8.80 -27.94
CA ALA A 25 -24.99 9.47 -27.04
C ALA A 25 -24.41 10.79 -27.56
N GLY A 26 -24.68 11.15 -28.83
CA GLY A 26 -24.06 12.31 -29.47
C GLY A 26 -22.53 12.17 -29.61
N LEU A 27 -22.05 10.93 -29.74
CA LEU A 27 -20.63 10.61 -29.87
C LEU A 27 -20.31 10.05 -31.25
N GLY A 28 -19.07 10.16 -31.67
CA GLY A 28 -18.62 9.52 -32.92
C GLY A 28 -18.60 7.99 -32.81
N LEU A 29 -18.96 7.27 -33.86
CA LEU A 29 -18.88 5.80 -33.92
C LEU A 29 -17.45 5.32 -33.53
N ARG A 30 -16.42 5.99 -34.02
CA ARG A 30 -15.02 5.69 -33.73
C ARG A 30 -14.71 5.79 -32.24
N THR A 31 -15.35 6.75 -31.55
CA THR A 31 -15.22 6.92 -30.08
C THR A 31 -15.82 5.74 -29.31
N ILE A 32 -17.02 5.29 -29.70
CA ILE A 32 -17.65 4.11 -29.06
C ILE A 32 -16.82 2.85 -29.32
N ILE A 33 -16.28 2.66 -30.52
CA ILE A 33 -15.38 1.54 -30.84
C ILE A 33 -14.12 1.60 -29.97
N ALA A 34 -13.49 2.76 -29.85
CA ALA A 34 -12.30 2.95 -29.03
C ALA A 34 -12.59 2.72 -27.52
N TYR A 35 -13.76 3.14 -27.04
CA TYR A 35 -14.23 2.87 -25.68
C TYR A 35 -14.41 1.37 -25.42
N GLU A 36 -15.08 0.65 -26.31
CA GLU A 36 -15.31 -0.79 -26.18
C GLU A 36 -14.04 -1.64 -26.33
N LYS A 37 -13.01 -1.13 -27.00
CA LYS A 37 -11.69 -1.75 -27.09
C LYS A 37 -10.78 -1.41 -25.90
N GLY A 38 -11.17 -0.44 -25.05
CA GLY A 38 -10.33 0.04 -23.95
C GLY A 38 -9.17 0.93 -24.41
N GLU A 39 -9.18 1.42 -25.64
CA GLU A 39 -8.15 2.32 -26.17
C GLU A 39 -8.26 3.73 -25.57
N THR A 40 -9.48 4.17 -25.23
CA THR A 40 -9.76 5.46 -24.60
C THR A 40 -10.92 5.35 -23.62
N TYR A 41 -11.10 6.39 -22.78
CA TYR A 41 -12.16 6.48 -21.76
C TYR A 41 -12.81 7.86 -21.81
N PRO A 42 -14.09 7.99 -21.41
CA PRO A 42 -14.72 9.30 -21.26
C PRO A 42 -13.97 10.17 -20.25
N GLN A 43 -13.60 11.38 -20.61
CA GLN A 43 -12.91 12.33 -19.74
C GLN A 43 -13.89 13.09 -18.84
N LYS A 44 -15.17 13.17 -19.22
CA LYS A 44 -16.19 13.91 -18.48
C LYS A 44 -17.18 12.95 -17.83
N ARG A 45 -17.53 13.21 -16.57
CA ARG A 45 -18.56 12.43 -15.85
C ARG A 45 -19.92 12.47 -16.55
N SER A 46 -20.26 13.59 -17.20
CA SER A 46 -21.49 13.72 -17.98
C SER A 46 -21.58 12.69 -19.10
N THR A 47 -20.47 12.33 -19.74
CA THR A 47 -20.45 11.30 -20.78
C THR A 47 -20.78 9.91 -20.23
N TYR A 48 -20.27 9.57 -19.03
CA TYR A 48 -20.66 8.33 -18.35
C TYR A 48 -22.15 8.32 -18.01
N GLN A 49 -22.68 9.47 -17.53
CA GLN A 49 -24.09 9.58 -17.20
C GLN A 49 -24.95 9.40 -18.47
N THR A 50 -24.61 10.08 -19.56
CA THR A 50 -25.33 9.93 -20.86
C THR A 50 -25.35 8.49 -21.34
N LEU A 51 -24.19 7.80 -21.30
CA LEU A 51 -24.11 6.40 -21.70
C LEU A 51 -24.94 5.50 -20.79
N ALA A 52 -24.90 5.74 -19.49
CA ALA A 52 -25.64 4.97 -18.49
C ALA A 52 -27.16 5.13 -18.66
N ASP A 53 -27.63 6.36 -18.86
CA ASP A 53 -29.04 6.68 -19.09
C ASP A 53 -29.58 5.97 -20.33
N ILE A 54 -28.83 5.99 -21.43
CA ILE A 54 -29.18 5.27 -22.67
C ILE A 54 -29.25 3.76 -22.47
N LEU A 55 -28.29 3.23 -21.73
CA LEU A 55 -28.15 1.78 -21.51
C LEU A 55 -29.06 1.25 -20.40
N GLY A 56 -29.64 2.13 -19.58
CA GLY A 56 -30.47 1.77 -18.43
C GLY A 56 -29.69 1.16 -17.28
N VAL A 57 -28.44 1.56 -17.10
CA VAL A 57 -27.55 1.14 -16.01
C VAL A 57 -27.15 2.34 -15.15
N GLN A 58 -26.60 2.11 -13.96
CA GLN A 58 -26.06 3.22 -13.17
C GLN A 58 -24.74 3.73 -13.74
N ALA A 59 -24.53 5.04 -13.76
CA ALA A 59 -23.27 5.64 -14.24
C ALA A 59 -22.05 5.11 -13.45
N ASP A 60 -22.24 4.86 -12.16
CA ASP A 60 -21.22 4.28 -11.30
C ASP A 60 -20.89 2.82 -11.65
N ASP A 61 -21.82 2.05 -12.24
CA ASP A 61 -21.57 0.69 -12.74
C ASP A 61 -20.69 0.69 -13.99
N LEU A 62 -20.82 1.69 -14.85
CA LEU A 62 -19.94 1.89 -15.99
C LEU A 62 -18.60 2.49 -15.57
N HIS A 63 -18.63 3.49 -14.67
CA HIS A 63 -17.45 4.22 -14.22
C HIS A 63 -16.59 3.39 -13.24
N ASN A 64 -17.22 2.59 -12.40
CA ASN A 64 -16.48 1.63 -11.62
C ASN A 64 -15.91 0.66 -12.64
N GLU A 65 -14.64 0.85 -13.00
CA GLU A 65 -13.84 -0.32 -13.26
C GLU A 65 -14.13 -1.23 -12.05
N GLU A 66 -14.87 -2.34 -12.26
CA GLU A 66 -14.55 -3.51 -11.48
C GLU A 66 -13.06 -3.64 -11.75
N THR A 67 -12.30 -3.08 -10.83
CA THR A 67 -10.92 -3.46 -10.69
C THR A 67 -11.04 -4.96 -10.74
N THR A 68 -10.65 -5.57 -11.83
CA THR A 68 -10.44 -7.02 -11.94
C THR A 68 -9.74 -7.30 -10.65
N ALA A 69 -10.44 -8.03 -9.76
CA ALA A 69 -10.03 -8.18 -8.38
C ALA A 69 -8.54 -8.43 -8.47
N SER A 70 -7.75 -7.43 -8.14
CA SER A 70 -6.31 -7.42 -8.43
C SER A 70 -5.84 -8.73 -7.85
N ALA A 71 -5.24 -9.59 -8.65
CA ALA A 71 -4.85 -10.91 -8.22
C ALA A 71 -4.25 -10.75 -6.82
N PRO A 72 -4.64 -11.58 -5.84
CA PRO A 72 -4.22 -11.38 -4.46
C PRO A 72 -2.71 -11.25 -4.44
N PRO A 73 -2.13 -10.33 -3.66
CA PRO A 73 -0.69 -10.04 -3.66
C PRO A 73 0.20 -11.26 -3.48
N LEU A 74 -0.32 -12.33 -2.85
CA LEU A 74 0.33 -13.63 -2.70
C LEU A 74 -0.47 -14.70 -3.44
N SER A 75 0.22 -15.56 -4.18
CA SER A 75 -0.33 -16.82 -4.68
C SER A 75 -0.64 -17.77 -3.52
N ARG A 76 -1.43 -18.83 -3.76
CA ARG A 76 -1.74 -19.85 -2.74
C ARG A 76 -0.47 -20.41 -2.09
N THR A 77 0.49 -20.83 -2.90
CA THR A 77 1.77 -21.37 -2.40
C THR A 77 2.57 -20.36 -1.57
N GLN A 78 2.61 -19.10 -2.00
CA GLN A 78 3.28 -18.04 -1.23
C GLN A 78 2.58 -17.78 0.09
N TRP A 79 1.25 -17.80 0.11
CA TRP A 79 0.47 -17.61 1.32
C TRP A 79 0.66 -18.77 2.31
N GLU A 80 0.58 -20.02 1.85
CA GLU A 80 0.81 -21.21 2.67
C GLU A 80 2.23 -21.26 3.23
N ASN A 81 3.23 -20.95 2.40
CA ASN A 81 4.62 -20.84 2.85
C ASN A 81 4.79 -19.71 3.88
N SER A 82 4.09 -18.59 3.73
CA SER A 82 4.14 -17.47 4.69
C SER A 82 3.58 -17.87 6.05
N LYS A 83 2.44 -18.59 6.05
CA LYS A 83 1.82 -19.09 7.28
C LYS A 83 2.76 -20.08 7.98
N ARG A 84 3.24 -21.09 7.26
CA ARG A 84 4.18 -22.07 7.80
C ARG A 84 5.45 -21.40 8.33
N ARG A 85 6.01 -20.47 7.57
CA ARG A 85 7.23 -19.75 8.01
C ARG A 85 7.02 -18.93 9.25
N TYR A 86 5.88 -18.29 9.39
CA TYR A 86 5.54 -17.56 10.62
C TYR A 86 5.44 -18.49 11.83
N GLU A 87 4.79 -19.65 11.67
CA GLU A 87 4.65 -20.67 12.72
C GLU A 87 6.01 -21.27 13.10
N GLU A 88 6.90 -21.54 12.13
CA GLU A 88 8.27 -21.98 12.37
C GLU A 88 9.11 -20.94 13.13
N LEU A 89 8.95 -19.65 12.85
CA LEU A 89 9.67 -18.57 13.51
C LEU A 89 9.18 -18.33 14.93
N LEU A 90 7.92 -18.63 15.21
CA LEU A 90 7.23 -18.33 16.46
C LEU A 90 6.46 -19.58 16.97
N PRO A 91 7.14 -20.69 17.29
CA PRO A 91 6.46 -21.92 17.72
C PRO A 91 5.64 -21.74 19.00
N ASP A 92 6.12 -20.93 19.93
CA ASP A 92 5.43 -20.60 21.19
C ASP A 92 4.88 -19.16 21.18
N GLY A 93 4.83 -18.54 20.00
CA GLY A 93 4.42 -17.16 19.82
C GLY A 93 2.92 -16.98 19.58
N PRO A 94 2.51 -15.74 19.25
CA PRO A 94 1.12 -15.47 18.91
C PRO A 94 0.72 -16.25 17.66
N ALA A 95 -0.53 -16.77 17.66
CA ALA A 95 -1.09 -17.49 16.52
C ALA A 95 -1.01 -16.66 15.23
N TRP A 96 -0.96 -17.35 14.08
CA TRP A 96 -0.98 -16.72 12.76
C TRP A 96 -2.05 -15.61 12.68
N PRO A 97 -1.65 -14.35 12.45
CA PRO A 97 -2.59 -13.21 12.47
C PRO A 97 -3.32 -13.01 11.14
N GLY A 98 -2.88 -13.68 10.08
CA GLY A 98 -3.47 -13.62 8.74
C GLY A 98 -4.84 -14.27 8.65
N ALA A 99 -5.39 -14.31 7.44
CA ALA A 99 -6.62 -15.04 7.19
C ALA A 99 -6.43 -16.55 7.50
N PRO A 100 -7.44 -17.25 7.98
CA PRO A 100 -7.31 -18.66 8.35
C PRO A 100 -7.08 -19.57 7.14
N THR A 101 -7.66 -19.24 5.99
CA THR A 101 -7.54 -19.96 4.72
C THR A 101 -7.15 -19.02 3.58
N TYR A 102 -6.65 -19.57 2.47
CA TYR A 102 -6.30 -18.78 1.28
C TYR A 102 -7.54 -18.14 0.63
N GLU A 103 -8.68 -18.80 0.66
CA GLU A 103 -9.95 -18.29 0.16
C GLU A 103 -10.37 -17.03 0.94
N ALA A 104 -10.34 -17.10 2.28
CA ALA A 104 -10.62 -15.96 3.15
C ALA A 104 -9.60 -14.82 2.94
N TYR A 105 -8.33 -15.13 2.60
CA TYR A 105 -7.34 -14.13 2.21
C TYR A 105 -7.72 -13.44 0.90
N CYS A 106 -8.09 -14.20 -0.13
CA CYS A 106 -8.50 -13.66 -1.42
C CYS A 106 -9.73 -12.76 -1.28
N GLU A 107 -10.73 -13.20 -0.54
CA GLU A 107 -11.96 -12.45 -0.27
C GLU A 107 -11.68 -11.12 0.44
N LYS A 108 -10.84 -11.16 1.47
CA LYS A 108 -10.40 -9.95 2.19
C LYS A 108 -9.61 -9.00 1.30
N MET A 109 -8.77 -9.53 0.40
CA MET A 109 -8.01 -8.69 -0.54
C MET A 109 -8.93 -8.08 -1.60
N ALA A 110 -9.91 -8.80 -2.11
CA ALA A 110 -10.92 -8.28 -3.01
C ALA A 110 -11.72 -7.14 -2.37
N GLN A 111 -12.17 -7.32 -1.13
CA GLN A 111 -12.85 -6.27 -0.36
C GLN A 111 -11.94 -5.06 -0.11
N SER A 112 -10.66 -5.29 0.21
CA SER A 112 -9.67 -4.22 0.45
C SER A 112 -9.31 -3.45 -0.82
N SER A 113 -9.26 -4.10 -1.98
CA SER A 113 -9.00 -3.43 -3.26
C SER A 113 -10.19 -2.60 -3.73
N ASN A 114 -11.41 -3.02 -3.40
CA ASN A 114 -12.64 -2.26 -3.65
C ASN A 114 -12.76 -1.03 -2.72
N ALA A 115 -12.19 -1.10 -1.51
CA ALA A 115 -12.03 0.04 -0.63
C ALA A 115 -10.79 0.85 -1.03
N ASN A 116 -10.90 1.70 -2.03
CA ASN A 116 -9.89 2.73 -2.28
C ASN A 116 -9.94 3.76 -1.13
N THR A 117 -9.34 3.36 0.00
CA THR A 117 -9.54 3.99 1.33
C THR A 117 -9.23 5.48 1.31
N ALA A 118 -8.20 5.90 0.57
CA ALA A 118 -7.87 7.31 0.42
C ALA A 118 -8.92 8.04 -0.43
N ARG A 119 -9.28 7.49 -1.58
CA ARG A 119 -10.27 8.09 -2.49
C ARG A 119 -11.64 8.20 -1.84
N ASN A 120 -12.07 7.15 -1.13
CA ASN A 120 -13.35 7.15 -0.42
C ASN A 120 -13.34 8.12 0.76
N TYR A 121 -12.22 8.22 1.49
CA TYR A 121 -12.06 9.20 2.56
C TYR A 121 -12.22 10.63 2.03
N TYR A 122 -11.46 11.01 1.01
CA TYR A 122 -11.53 12.36 0.44
C TYR A 122 -12.89 12.62 -0.24
N LYS A 123 -13.49 11.63 -0.89
CA LYS A 123 -14.84 11.74 -1.46
C LYS A 123 -15.91 11.92 -0.38
N SER A 124 -15.83 11.19 0.74
CA SER A 124 -16.79 11.29 1.85
C SER A 124 -16.68 12.61 2.61
N THR A 125 -15.50 13.23 2.59
CA THR A 125 -15.28 14.56 3.20
C THR A 125 -15.56 15.72 2.23
N GLY A 126 -16.04 15.44 1.01
CA GLY A 126 -16.28 16.45 -0.02
C GLY A 126 -15.01 17.11 -0.55
N SER A 127 -13.84 16.52 -0.27
CA SER A 127 -12.54 17.06 -0.63
C SER A 127 -12.02 16.41 -1.92
N GLU A 128 -11.33 17.19 -2.75
CA GLU A 128 -10.57 16.64 -3.88
C GLU A 128 -9.40 15.79 -3.38
N LEU A 129 -8.97 14.83 -4.22
CA LEU A 129 -7.76 14.05 -3.95
C LEU A 129 -6.57 15.03 -3.86
N PRO A 130 -5.85 15.06 -2.74
CA PRO A 130 -4.75 15.97 -2.60
C PRO A 130 -3.58 15.59 -3.51
N GLN A 131 -2.86 16.59 -3.97
CA GLN A 131 -1.56 16.38 -4.55
C GLN A 131 -0.58 15.96 -3.45
N ILE A 132 -0.05 14.74 -3.57
CA ILE A 132 0.91 14.21 -2.62
C ILE A 132 2.32 14.46 -3.13
N THR A 133 3.12 15.10 -2.30
CA THR A 133 4.56 15.27 -2.51
C THR A 133 5.34 14.50 -1.44
N ILE A 134 6.45 13.89 -1.84
CA ILE A 134 7.38 13.21 -0.95
C ILE A 134 8.75 13.82 -1.15
N ARG A 135 9.35 14.31 -0.07
CA ARG A 135 10.67 14.91 -0.09
C ARG A 135 11.52 14.46 1.09
N PRO A 136 12.85 14.53 1.00
CA PRO A 136 13.70 14.36 2.16
C PRO A 136 13.31 15.35 3.26
N ALA A 137 13.28 14.87 4.50
CA ALA A 137 13.09 15.71 5.66
C ALA A 137 14.39 16.48 5.97
N LEU A 138 14.24 17.72 6.36
CA LEU A 138 15.33 18.62 6.74
C LEU A 138 15.30 18.88 8.25
N ALA A 139 16.40 19.39 8.82
CA ALA A 139 16.46 19.70 10.25
C ALA A 139 15.32 20.64 10.72
N LYS A 140 14.89 21.58 9.88
CA LYS A 140 13.77 22.47 10.17
C LYS A 140 12.41 21.77 10.29
N ASP A 141 12.27 20.57 9.72
CA ASP A 141 11.02 19.78 9.78
C ASP A 141 10.89 19.00 11.10
N PHE A 142 11.95 18.90 11.89
CA PHE A 142 12.00 18.12 13.11
C PHE A 142 10.80 18.34 14.06
N PRO A 143 10.39 19.58 14.39
CA PRO A 143 9.23 19.80 15.25
C PRO A 143 7.94 19.25 14.64
N THR A 144 7.78 19.36 13.33
CA THR A 144 6.62 18.80 12.59
C THR A 144 6.58 17.28 12.64
N LEU A 145 7.73 16.64 12.47
CA LEU A 145 7.82 15.16 12.55
C LEU A 145 7.45 14.66 13.95
N LEU A 146 7.91 15.35 15.00
CA LEU A 146 7.53 15.02 16.39
C LEU A 146 6.03 15.24 16.63
N GLN A 147 5.46 16.33 16.10
CA GLN A 147 4.02 16.58 16.24
C GLN A 147 3.19 15.47 15.58
N ILE A 148 3.58 15.01 14.38
CA ILE A 148 2.93 13.88 13.71
C ILE A 148 3.03 12.59 14.56
N CYS A 149 4.16 12.34 15.23
CA CYS A 149 4.29 11.22 16.16
C CYS A 149 3.32 11.34 17.35
N LYS A 150 3.20 12.53 17.91
CA LYS A 150 2.27 12.82 19.01
C LYS A 150 0.82 12.58 18.60
N ASP A 151 0.42 13.13 17.47
CA ASP A 151 -0.91 12.93 16.89
C ASP A 151 -1.20 11.44 16.66
N ARG A 152 -0.20 10.70 16.21
CA ARG A 152 -0.30 9.26 15.98
C ARG A 152 -0.47 8.49 17.29
N CYS A 153 0.29 8.79 18.32
CA CYS A 153 0.14 8.15 19.64
C CYS A 153 -1.25 8.40 20.22
N GLN A 154 -1.76 9.62 20.12
CA GLN A 154 -3.12 9.97 20.55
C GLN A 154 -4.18 9.21 19.76
N PHE A 155 -4.02 9.11 18.43
CA PHE A 155 -4.93 8.35 17.59
C PHE A 155 -4.92 6.85 17.93
N ASP A 156 -3.75 6.26 18.10
CA ASP A 156 -3.63 4.85 18.48
C ASP A 156 -4.30 4.60 19.86
N ALA A 157 -4.16 5.53 20.80
CA ALA A 157 -4.80 5.46 22.11
C ALA A 157 -6.35 5.55 22.06
N THR A 158 -6.91 6.12 20.98
CA THR A 158 -8.38 6.21 20.79
C THR A 158 -8.94 5.03 19.98
N ARG A 159 -8.09 4.19 19.40
CA ARG A 159 -8.51 3.12 18.51
C ARG A 159 -9.32 2.05 19.24
N ALA A 160 -10.46 1.68 18.68
CA ALA A 160 -11.34 0.66 19.26
C ALA A 160 -10.67 -0.73 19.28
N GLY A 161 -10.94 -1.51 20.32
CA GLY A 161 -10.47 -2.90 20.46
C GLY A 161 -9.01 -3.06 20.89
N VAL A 162 -8.32 -1.97 21.20
CA VAL A 162 -6.96 -2.01 21.76
C VAL A 162 -6.99 -1.58 23.22
N ASP A 163 -6.30 -2.34 24.07
CA ASP A 163 -6.12 -1.97 25.48
C ASP A 163 -5.24 -0.71 25.57
N LYS A 164 -5.86 0.40 25.87
CA LYS A 164 -5.21 1.71 25.91
C LYS A 164 -4.09 1.79 26.96
N SER A 165 -4.21 1.03 28.04
CA SER A 165 -3.21 1.01 29.12
C SER A 165 -1.88 0.40 28.68
N LYS A 166 -1.89 -0.42 27.64
CA LYS A 166 -0.71 -1.07 27.07
C LYS A 166 -0.06 -0.30 25.93
N LEU A 167 -0.70 0.77 25.46
CA LEU A 167 -0.14 1.59 24.39
C LEU A 167 0.94 2.53 24.96
N PRO A 168 2.16 2.56 24.39
CA PRO A 168 3.17 3.52 24.79
C PRO A 168 2.67 4.94 24.55
N THR A 169 2.86 5.81 25.54
CA THR A 169 2.58 7.23 25.39
C THR A 169 3.61 7.91 24.48
N PHE A 170 3.31 9.11 24.01
CA PHE A 170 4.30 9.89 23.26
C PHE A 170 5.52 10.22 24.14
N GLU A 171 5.28 10.58 25.37
CA GLU A 171 6.32 10.92 26.35
C GLU A 171 7.29 9.74 26.57
N SER A 172 6.77 8.51 26.67
CA SER A 172 7.60 7.30 26.84
C SER A 172 8.46 6.96 25.61
N ARG A 173 8.10 7.50 24.43
CA ARG A 173 8.83 7.30 23.17
C ARG A 173 9.72 8.48 22.79
N LEU A 174 9.54 9.62 23.44
CA LEU A 174 10.07 10.90 22.96
C LEU A 174 11.60 10.88 22.87
N GLU A 175 12.30 10.40 23.89
CA GLU A 175 13.76 10.40 23.89
C GLU A 175 14.34 9.54 22.76
N THR A 176 13.90 8.27 22.68
CA THR A 176 14.34 7.33 21.63
C THR A 176 13.98 7.86 20.24
N MET A 177 12.79 8.41 20.08
CA MET A 177 12.32 8.96 18.80
C MET A 177 13.13 10.18 18.40
N THR A 178 13.44 11.07 19.34
CA THR A 178 14.22 12.28 19.10
C THR A 178 15.60 11.95 18.55
N GLN A 179 16.33 11.07 19.23
CA GLN A 179 17.67 10.66 18.81
C GLN A 179 17.64 9.95 17.45
N SER A 180 16.68 9.05 17.25
CA SER A 180 16.52 8.34 15.98
C SER A 180 16.21 9.28 14.82
N LEU A 181 15.31 10.25 15.02
CA LEU A 181 14.97 11.25 14.00
C LEU A 181 16.16 12.09 13.58
N VAL A 182 16.95 12.57 14.53
CA VAL A 182 18.18 13.33 14.25
C VAL A 182 19.11 12.52 13.35
N ASN A 183 19.33 11.26 13.70
CA ASN A 183 20.19 10.36 12.93
C ASN A 183 19.66 10.11 11.52
N TRP A 184 18.36 9.83 11.38
CA TRP A 184 17.75 9.55 10.06
C TRP A 184 17.69 10.78 9.15
N ILE A 185 17.44 11.97 9.72
CA ILE A 185 17.47 13.23 8.97
C ILE A 185 18.89 13.50 8.48
N SER A 186 19.88 13.39 9.36
CA SER A 186 21.29 13.62 9.03
C SER A 186 21.82 12.65 7.98
N ALA A 187 21.33 11.40 8.01
CA ALA A 187 21.67 10.37 7.03
C ALA A 187 20.86 10.47 5.71
N GLY A 188 19.94 11.43 5.58
CA GLY A 188 19.08 11.58 4.39
C GLY A 188 18.07 10.42 4.22
N GLN A 189 17.78 9.68 5.28
CA GLN A 189 16.93 8.49 5.25
C GLN A 189 15.47 8.78 5.64
N CYS A 190 15.19 9.96 6.18
CA CYS A 190 13.85 10.38 6.59
C CYS A 190 13.16 11.17 5.48
N PHE A 191 11.91 10.82 5.18
CA PHE A 191 11.10 11.45 4.13
C PHE A 191 9.81 11.97 4.72
N LEU A 192 9.46 13.22 4.34
CA LEU A 192 8.20 13.87 4.71
C LEU A 192 7.22 13.77 3.55
N MET A 193 5.98 13.39 3.84
CA MET A 193 4.85 13.40 2.91
C MET A 193 3.93 14.59 3.20
N GLU A 194 3.61 15.32 2.16
CA GLU A 194 2.75 16.49 2.22
C GLU A 194 1.53 16.30 1.31
N ALA A 195 0.37 16.73 1.78
CA ALA A 195 -0.87 16.80 1.02
C ALA A 195 -1.20 18.26 0.74
N ASN A 196 -1.17 18.69 -0.52
CA ASN A 196 -1.33 20.10 -0.93
C ASN A 196 -0.40 21.04 -0.14
N GLY A 197 0.87 20.66 0.00
CA GLY A 197 1.90 21.40 0.73
C GLY A 197 1.78 21.37 2.26
N ARG A 198 0.84 20.59 2.82
CA ARG A 198 0.69 20.43 4.28
C ARG A 198 1.27 19.11 4.74
N PRO A 199 2.24 19.13 5.67
CA PRO A 199 2.81 17.92 6.26
C PRO A 199 1.73 17.04 6.90
N GLY A 200 1.75 15.75 6.60
CA GLY A 200 0.74 14.83 7.13
C GLY A 200 1.26 13.45 7.51
N ALA A 201 2.42 13.05 6.99
CA ALA A 201 3.05 11.79 7.33
C ALA A 201 4.56 11.83 7.08
N TRP A 202 5.29 10.92 7.68
CA TRP A 202 6.71 10.71 7.41
C TRP A 202 7.08 9.23 7.55
N PHE A 203 8.20 8.85 6.95
CA PHE A 203 8.74 7.50 6.99
C PHE A 203 10.26 7.52 6.84
N VAL A 204 10.87 6.38 7.13
CA VAL A 204 12.30 6.16 6.92
C VAL A 204 12.51 5.10 5.85
N LEU A 205 13.47 5.32 4.97
CA LEU A 205 13.96 4.33 4.01
C LEU A 205 15.48 4.21 4.19
N GLN A 206 15.90 3.09 4.74
CA GLN A 206 17.30 2.75 4.92
C GLN A 206 17.76 1.88 3.75
N LEU A 207 18.52 2.47 2.85
CA LEU A 207 19.10 1.72 1.74
C LEU A 207 20.25 0.85 2.25
N PRO A 208 20.50 -0.30 1.63
CA PRO A 208 21.67 -1.13 1.92
C PRO A 208 22.95 -0.33 1.66
N ALA A 209 24.00 -0.60 2.45
CA ALA A 209 25.29 -0.01 2.20
C ALA A 209 25.85 -0.47 0.84
N PRO A 210 26.65 0.34 0.15
CA PRO A 210 27.28 -0.07 -1.11
C PRO A 210 28.06 -1.38 -1.00
N ASP A 211 28.68 -1.63 0.14
CA ASP A 211 29.47 -2.83 0.43
C ASP A 211 28.61 -4.10 0.62
N ASP A 212 27.31 -3.94 0.88
CA ASP A 212 26.37 -5.07 0.97
C ASP A 212 26.09 -5.69 -0.40
N TYR A 213 26.39 -4.98 -1.48
CA TYR A 213 26.21 -5.50 -2.84
C TYR A 213 27.40 -6.39 -3.23
N PRO A 214 27.14 -7.59 -3.80
CA PRO A 214 28.21 -8.45 -4.28
C PRO A 214 29.03 -7.71 -5.34
N SER A 215 30.29 -7.43 -5.04
CA SER A 215 31.16 -6.71 -5.96
C SER A 215 31.32 -7.51 -7.27
N ALA A 216 31.08 -6.85 -8.40
CA ALA A 216 31.21 -7.45 -9.74
C ALA A 216 32.59 -8.03 -10.02
N ASN A 217 33.64 -7.62 -9.27
CA ASN A 217 35.00 -8.01 -9.42
C ASN A 217 35.43 -9.37 -8.81
N LYS A 218 34.57 -10.01 -7.99
CA LYS A 218 34.88 -11.35 -7.42
C LYS A 218 34.64 -12.52 -8.40
N ARG A 219 34.28 -12.28 -9.65
CA ARG A 219 34.00 -13.31 -10.66
C ARG A 219 35.23 -13.88 -11.38
N LYS A 220 36.47 -13.56 -10.99
CA LYS A 220 37.70 -14.04 -11.63
C LYS A 220 38.32 -15.27 -10.96
N GLY A 221 37.64 -16.01 -10.15
CA GLY A 221 38.09 -17.29 -9.64
C GLY A 221 37.02 -18.35 -9.90
N GLY A 222 37.34 -19.37 -10.71
CA GLY A 222 36.46 -20.42 -11.22
C GLY A 222 35.86 -21.37 -10.17
N ALA A 223 35.28 -20.84 -9.10
CA ALA A 223 34.43 -21.58 -8.19
C ALA A 223 32.99 -21.56 -8.74
N LYS A 224 32.40 -22.75 -9.00
CA LYS A 224 30.99 -22.94 -9.33
C LYS A 224 30.17 -22.04 -8.45
N ALA A 225 29.31 -21.20 -9.05
CA ALA A 225 28.41 -20.34 -8.38
C ALA A 225 27.45 -21.18 -7.51
N THR A 226 27.81 -21.39 -6.26
CA THR A 226 26.90 -21.89 -5.24
C THR A 226 25.92 -20.76 -4.93
N ALA A 227 24.62 -21.09 -5.00
CA ALA A 227 23.43 -20.32 -4.65
C ALA A 227 23.66 -18.80 -4.52
N SER A 228 23.14 -18.04 -5.48
CA SER A 228 23.25 -16.58 -5.53
C SER A 228 22.99 -15.96 -4.16
N THR A 229 24.01 -15.28 -3.61
CA THR A 229 23.84 -14.45 -2.41
C THR A 229 22.64 -13.54 -2.65
N PRO A 230 21.58 -13.60 -1.80
CA PRO A 230 20.41 -12.79 -2.01
C PRO A 230 20.81 -11.32 -1.99
N LEU A 231 20.41 -10.57 -3.01
CA LEU A 231 20.65 -9.13 -3.07
C LEU A 231 20.11 -8.44 -1.82
N PRO A 232 20.80 -7.42 -1.32
CA PRO A 232 20.39 -6.69 -0.12
C PRO A 232 19.02 -6.03 -0.29
N ARG A 233 18.33 -5.78 0.80
CA ARG A 233 17.01 -5.16 0.85
C ARG A 233 17.07 -3.82 1.58
N ALA A 234 16.33 -2.84 1.08
CA ALA A 234 16.11 -1.62 1.84
C ALA A 234 15.12 -1.88 2.98
N THR A 235 15.37 -1.31 4.14
CA THR A 235 14.48 -1.40 5.30
C THR A 235 13.60 -0.16 5.39
N MET A 236 12.28 -0.38 5.52
CA MET A 236 11.30 0.67 5.72
C MET A 236 10.86 0.73 7.18
N LEU A 237 10.67 1.95 7.70
CA LEU A 237 10.05 2.22 8.99
C LEU A 237 8.91 3.21 8.83
N GLY A 238 7.80 2.98 9.48
CA GLY A 238 6.61 3.82 9.37
C GLY A 238 5.51 3.21 8.47
N PRO A 239 4.64 4.01 7.82
CA PRO A 239 4.60 5.47 7.96
C PRO A 239 4.06 5.91 9.33
N TYR A 240 4.58 7.01 9.82
CA TYR A 240 4.00 7.76 10.93
C TYR A 240 3.04 8.78 10.35
N THR A 241 1.78 8.72 10.70
CA THR A 241 0.71 9.46 10.02
C THR A 241 -0.13 10.25 10.99
N SER A 242 -0.38 11.52 10.65
CA SER A 242 -1.49 12.26 11.23
C SER A 242 -2.83 11.57 10.89
N PRO A 243 -3.82 11.56 11.79
CA PRO A 243 -5.14 10.96 11.56
C PRO A 243 -5.85 11.50 10.31
N ARG A 244 -5.51 12.71 9.88
CA ARG A 244 -6.09 13.37 8.72
C ARG A 244 -5.44 12.99 7.38
N PHE A 245 -4.36 12.22 7.39
CA PHE A 245 -3.63 11.83 6.18
C PHE A 245 -3.95 10.39 5.81
N ALA A 246 -4.99 10.19 5.01
CA ALA A 246 -5.39 8.86 4.54
C ALA A 246 -4.47 8.34 3.43
N GLY A 247 -4.18 7.05 3.46
CA GLY A 247 -3.46 6.36 2.38
C GLY A 247 -1.93 6.49 2.39
N ALA A 248 -1.34 7.10 3.42
CA ALA A 248 0.11 7.30 3.53
C ALA A 248 0.94 6.05 3.25
N SER A 249 0.52 4.89 3.73
CA SER A 249 1.24 3.62 3.52
C SER A 249 1.35 3.24 2.04
N LYS A 250 0.35 3.54 1.21
CA LYS A 250 0.39 3.27 -0.24
C LYS A 250 1.40 4.15 -0.94
N TYR A 251 1.41 5.45 -0.61
CA TYR A 251 2.36 6.41 -1.18
C TYR A 251 3.79 6.08 -0.76
N MET A 252 4.00 5.77 0.54
CA MET A 252 5.28 5.31 1.05
C MET A 252 5.75 4.06 0.29
N LEU A 253 4.90 3.04 0.17
CA LEU A 253 5.26 1.79 -0.49
C LEU A 253 5.60 1.99 -1.96
N ALA A 254 4.82 2.81 -2.68
CA ALA A 254 5.09 3.14 -4.08
C ALA A 254 6.44 3.85 -4.24
N PHE A 255 6.73 4.85 -3.40
CA PHE A 255 8.00 5.56 -3.38
C PHE A 255 9.17 4.61 -3.07
N CYS A 256 9.05 3.81 -2.00
CA CYS A 256 10.12 2.89 -1.59
C CYS A 256 10.40 1.83 -2.67
N LYS A 257 9.37 1.30 -3.34
CA LYS A 257 9.54 0.37 -4.47
C LYS A 257 10.22 1.00 -5.69
N ALA A 258 9.99 2.28 -5.92
CA ALA A 258 10.66 3.03 -6.98
C ALA A 258 12.15 3.23 -6.67
N CYS A 259 12.50 3.43 -5.39
CA CYS A 259 13.89 3.58 -4.95
C CYS A 259 14.62 2.23 -4.86
N CYS A 260 13.95 1.20 -4.36
CA CYS A 260 14.50 -0.15 -4.18
C CYS A 260 13.38 -1.20 -4.30
N PRO A 261 13.42 -2.09 -5.30
CA PRO A 261 12.35 -3.08 -5.50
C PRO A 261 12.32 -4.15 -4.40
N ARG A 262 13.42 -4.34 -3.67
CA ARG A 262 13.55 -5.33 -2.59
C ARG A 262 13.47 -4.64 -1.23
N LEU A 263 12.32 -4.78 -0.59
CA LEU A 263 12.01 -4.10 0.65
C LEU A 263 11.91 -5.06 1.83
N ALA A 264 12.23 -4.57 3.01
CA ALA A 264 11.97 -5.24 4.27
C ALA A 264 11.28 -4.27 5.24
N ILE A 265 10.47 -4.80 6.15
CA ILE A 265 9.89 -4.07 7.27
C ILE A 265 9.91 -4.94 8.51
N GLU A 266 10.10 -4.33 9.66
CA GLU A 266 10.10 -5.02 10.95
C GLU A 266 8.83 -4.68 11.72
N VAL A 267 8.18 -5.70 12.26
CA VAL A 267 6.98 -5.57 13.08
C VAL A 267 7.29 -6.09 14.48
N LEU A 268 7.29 -5.18 15.45
CA LEU A 268 7.51 -5.49 16.84
C LEU A 268 6.40 -6.42 17.36
N LEU A 269 6.77 -7.50 18.04
CA LEU A 269 5.84 -8.51 18.54
C LEU A 269 5.15 -8.09 19.84
N ASP A 270 5.83 -7.29 20.65
CA ASP A 270 5.33 -6.74 21.92
C ASP A 270 4.46 -5.48 21.74
N ASP A 271 4.36 -4.93 20.50
CA ASP A 271 3.48 -3.82 20.22
C ASP A 271 2.01 -4.29 20.23
N PRO A 272 1.12 -3.68 21.03
CA PRO A 272 -0.32 -4.01 21.04
C PRO A 272 -1.00 -3.95 19.66
N LEU A 273 -0.42 -3.21 18.73
CA LEU A 273 -0.89 -3.12 17.34
C LEU A 273 -0.19 -4.09 16.38
N SER A 274 0.70 -4.96 16.86
CA SER A 274 1.50 -5.90 16.04
C SER A 274 0.64 -6.72 15.11
N LYS A 275 -0.45 -7.30 15.62
CA LYS A 275 -1.42 -8.10 14.83
C LYS A 275 -1.99 -7.31 13.65
N HIS A 276 -2.39 -6.06 13.86
CA HIS A 276 -2.94 -5.21 12.79
C HIS A 276 -1.89 -4.85 11.74
N ARG A 277 -0.65 -4.60 12.18
CA ARG A 277 0.47 -4.30 11.28
C ARG A 277 0.87 -5.51 10.46
N LEU A 278 0.97 -6.68 11.08
CA LEU A 278 1.25 -7.93 10.38
C LEU A 278 0.20 -8.21 9.30
N VAL A 279 -1.11 -8.17 9.66
CA VAL A 279 -2.21 -8.36 8.70
C VAL A 279 -2.13 -7.36 7.55
N TYR A 280 -1.83 -6.09 7.84
CA TYR A 280 -1.69 -5.07 6.81
C TYR A 280 -0.56 -5.41 5.83
N TRP A 281 0.65 -5.71 6.32
CA TRP A 281 1.81 -5.95 5.46
C TRP A 281 1.71 -7.29 4.69
N LEU A 282 1.15 -8.32 5.30
CA LEU A 282 0.80 -9.56 4.59
C LEU A 282 -0.17 -9.28 3.43
N GLY A 283 -1.14 -8.38 3.66
CA GLY A 283 -2.05 -7.90 2.63
C GLY A 283 -1.37 -7.04 1.53
N GLN A 284 -0.17 -6.52 1.77
CA GLN A 284 0.64 -5.82 0.76
C GLN A 284 1.64 -6.76 0.04
N GLY A 285 1.56 -8.07 0.27
CA GLY A 285 2.42 -9.06 -0.37
C GLY A 285 3.79 -9.25 0.31
N PHE A 286 3.96 -8.75 1.54
CA PHE A 286 5.14 -9.06 2.34
C PHE A 286 4.99 -10.42 3.01
N VAL A 287 6.09 -11.14 3.15
CA VAL A 287 6.12 -12.48 3.75
C VAL A 287 7.10 -12.55 4.92
N PRO A 288 6.82 -13.36 5.97
CA PRO A 288 7.76 -13.57 7.06
C PRO A 288 9.08 -14.16 6.55
N ASN A 289 10.20 -13.61 7.02
CA ASN A 289 11.53 -14.04 6.61
C ASN A 289 12.38 -14.51 7.78
N ALA A 290 12.50 -13.71 8.82
CA ALA A 290 13.32 -13.99 9.99
C ALA A 290 12.80 -13.25 11.23
N LEU A 291 13.25 -13.65 12.40
CA LEU A 291 13.23 -12.79 13.58
C LEU A 291 14.41 -11.83 13.53
N THR A 292 14.24 -10.66 14.13
CA THR A 292 15.40 -9.79 14.42
C THR A 292 16.36 -10.47 15.39
N PRO A 293 17.64 -10.08 15.44
CA PRO A 293 18.60 -10.69 16.36
C PRO A 293 18.17 -10.63 17.84
N SER A 294 17.37 -9.64 18.21
CA SER A 294 16.80 -9.52 19.56
C SER A 294 15.62 -10.45 19.84
N GLY A 295 15.07 -11.11 18.81
CA GLY A 295 13.84 -11.90 18.89
C GLY A 295 12.55 -11.07 19.09
N LYS A 296 12.65 -9.73 19.15
CA LYS A 296 11.53 -8.85 19.50
C LYS A 296 10.67 -8.42 18.29
N ALA A 297 11.11 -8.69 17.09
CA ALA A 297 10.34 -8.34 15.89
C ALA A 297 10.42 -9.42 14.80
N VAL A 298 9.36 -9.54 14.02
CA VAL A 298 9.36 -10.31 12.77
C VAL A 298 9.74 -9.39 11.62
N ARG A 299 10.76 -9.78 10.88
CA ARG A 299 11.15 -9.15 9.63
C ARG A 299 10.32 -9.73 8.49
N LEU A 300 9.56 -8.88 7.84
CA LEU A 300 8.80 -9.19 6.64
C LEU A 300 9.55 -8.65 5.42
N VAL A 301 9.48 -9.37 4.31
CA VAL A 301 10.14 -8.98 3.06
C VAL A 301 9.16 -8.97 1.89
N SER A 302 9.35 -8.02 0.95
CA SER A 302 8.61 -8.02 -0.32
C SER A 302 9.04 -9.22 -1.16
N GLN A 303 8.08 -9.78 -1.88
CA GLN A 303 8.29 -10.83 -2.87
C GLN A 303 8.76 -10.23 -4.20
#